data_e048d643cdc0490f5673758eaa262e89
#
_entry.id   e048d643cdc0490f5673758eaa262e89
#
_cell.length_a   1.000
_cell.length_b   1.000
_cell.length_c   1.000
_cell.angle_alpha   90.00
_cell.angle_beta   90.00
_cell.angle_gamma   90.00
#
_symmetry.space_group_name_H-M   'P 1'
#
loop_
_entity.id
_entity.type
_entity.pdbx_description
1 polymer ?
#
loop_
_entity_poly.entity_id
_entity_poly.type
_entity_poly.pdbx_seq_one_letter_code
_entity_poly.pdbx_strand_id
1 'polypeptide(L)'
;LIMVNVMLMGGENSMEQIIGRGLAGATGEYWTMFASYLGAIGAFFSGSNTVSNLTFGAVQYSVANATGLSVPLILALQSVGGAMGNMVCINNIIAVCSVLGIDKAEGRIIKTTAVPMFIYGVIAALVAYLVIPLLF
;
A
#
# COMPACT_ATOMS: atom_id res chain seq x y z
N LEU A 1 10.06 11.44 -7.73
CA LEU A 1 9.97 12.75 -7.05
C LEU A 1 9.17 13.76 -7.86
N ILE A 2 9.43 13.96 -9.16
CA ILE A 2 8.70 14.93 -10.02
C ILE A 2 7.22 14.57 -10.07
N MET A 3 6.85 13.31 -10.30
CA MET A 3 5.47 12.85 -10.35
C MET A 3 4.72 13.10 -9.04
N VAL A 4 5.37 12.87 -7.90
CA VAL A 4 4.79 13.15 -6.58
C VAL A 4 4.56 14.65 -6.39
N ASN A 5 5.54 15.49 -6.77
CA ASN A 5 5.36 16.94 -6.71
C ASN A 5 4.23 17.43 -7.61
N VAL A 6 4.05 16.86 -8.81
CA VAL A 6 2.93 17.18 -9.70
C VAL A 6 1.59 16.78 -9.08
N MET A 7 1.53 15.64 -8.40
CA MET A 7 0.32 15.20 -7.69
C MET A 7 -0.06 16.12 -6.54
N LEU A 8 0.93 16.70 -5.86
CA LEU A 8 0.74 17.66 -4.75
C LEU A 8 0.45 19.09 -5.21
N MET A 9 0.69 19.41 -6.49
CA MET A 9 0.37 20.71 -7.07
C MET A 9 -1.14 20.85 -7.28
N GLY A 10 -1.79 21.61 -6.45
CA GLY A 10 -3.25 21.86 -6.59
C GLY A 10 -3.93 22.25 -5.28
N GLY A 11 -3.20 22.28 -4.18
CA GLY A 11 -3.75 22.64 -2.88
C GLY A 11 -4.94 21.76 -2.50
N GLU A 12 -6.08 22.36 -2.15
CA GLU A 12 -7.29 21.64 -1.74
C GLU A 12 -7.96 20.79 -2.86
N ASN A 13 -7.57 20.99 -4.11
CA ASN A 13 -8.04 20.23 -5.28
C ASN A 13 -6.89 19.40 -5.90
N SER A 14 -5.87 19.10 -5.14
CA SER A 14 -4.81 18.23 -5.62
C SER A 14 -5.32 16.81 -5.92
N MET A 15 -4.62 16.12 -6.81
CA MET A 15 -5.02 14.78 -7.27
C MET A 15 -5.17 13.79 -6.10
N GLU A 16 -4.25 13.84 -5.13
CA GLU A 16 -4.31 12.95 -3.95
C GLU A 16 -5.53 13.24 -3.07
N GLN A 17 -5.99 14.49 -2.98
CA GLN A 17 -7.19 14.83 -2.20
C GLN A 17 -8.46 14.38 -2.90
N ILE A 18 -8.53 14.52 -4.20
CA ILE A 18 -9.69 14.04 -4.99
C ILE A 18 -9.79 12.52 -4.89
N ILE A 19 -8.68 11.82 -5.09
CA ILE A 19 -8.63 10.36 -4.95
C ILE A 19 -8.95 9.96 -3.49
N GLY A 20 -8.35 10.64 -2.51
CA GLY A 20 -8.56 10.38 -1.10
C GLY A 20 -10.04 10.54 -0.69
N ARG A 21 -10.69 11.63 -1.11
CA ARG A 21 -12.13 11.85 -0.85
C ARG A 21 -13.01 10.81 -1.54
N GLY A 22 -12.67 10.42 -2.77
CA GLY A 22 -13.37 9.37 -3.50
C GLY A 22 -13.28 8.02 -2.79
N LEU A 23 -12.09 7.63 -2.35
CA LEU A 23 -11.86 6.40 -1.59
C LEU A 23 -12.54 6.45 -0.22
N ALA A 24 -12.44 7.58 0.49
CA ALA A 24 -13.12 7.77 1.76
C ALA A 24 -14.64 7.63 1.64
N GLY A 25 -15.24 8.21 0.59
CA GLY A 25 -16.66 8.08 0.31
C GLY A 25 -17.10 6.66 -0.03
N ALA A 26 -16.23 5.86 -0.65
CA ALA A 26 -16.52 4.49 -1.04
C ALA A 26 -16.35 3.48 0.10
N THR A 27 -15.39 3.68 0.99
CA THR A 27 -14.98 2.69 2.00
C THR A 27 -15.25 3.13 3.44
N GLY A 28 -15.30 4.42 3.73
CA GLY A 28 -15.53 4.95 5.07
C GLY A 28 -14.56 4.36 6.10
N GLU A 29 -15.09 3.91 7.23
CA GLU A 29 -14.31 3.32 8.34
C GLU A 29 -13.63 1.99 7.98
N TYR A 30 -14.09 1.29 6.93
CA TYR A 30 -13.48 0.05 6.46
C TYR A 30 -12.14 0.28 5.73
N TRP A 31 -11.74 1.54 5.51
CA TRP A 31 -10.46 1.85 4.87
C TRP A 31 -9.25 1.20 5.55
N THR A 32 -9.29 1.02 6.86
CA THR A 32 -8.25 0.31 7.63
C THR A 32 -7.93 -1.08 7.05
N MET A 33 -8.94 -1.78 6.51
CA MET A 33 -8.73 -3.10 5.89
C MET A 33 -8.04 -3.01 4.52
N PHE A 34 -8.19 -1.90 3.82
CA PHE A 34 -7.65 -1.71 2.45
C PHE A 34 -6.33 -0.94 2.41
N ALA A 35 -6.01 -0.20 3.46
CA ALA A 35 -4.85 0.69 3.50
C ALA A 35 -3.53 -0.05 3.19
N SER A 36 -3.31 -1.23 3.78
CA SER A 36 -2.12 -2.04 3.53
C SER A 36 -2.06 -2.57 2.08
N TYR A 37 -3.20 -2.89 1.47
CA TYR A 37 -3.22 -3.37 0.08
C TYR A 37 -2.90 -2.26 -0.91
N LEU A 38 -3.28 -1.00 -0.64
CA LEU A 38 -2.85 0.12 -1.47
C LEU A 38 -1.33 0.27 -1.44
N GLY A 39 -0.73 0.14 -0.25
CA GLY A 39 0.73 0.10 -0.10
C GLY A 39 1.38 -1.04 -0.88
N ALA A 40 0.78 -2.22 -0.84
CA ALA A 40 1.25 -3.39 -1.59
C ALA A 40 1.21 -3.18 -3.09
N ILE A 41 0.15 -2.59 -3.62
CA ILE A 41 0.04 -2.24 -5.05
C ILE A 41 1.18 -1.31 -5.46
N GLY A 42 1.49 -0.29 -4.65
CA GLY A 42 2.60 0.62 -4.92
C GLY A 42 3.94 -0.09 -5.01
N ALA A 43 4.23 -0.97 -4.06
CA ALA A 43 5.47 -1.74 -4.03
C ALA A 43 5.53 -2.83 -5.13
N PHE A 44 4.40 -3.43 -5.47
CA PHE A 44 4.30 -4.39 -6.59
C PHE A 44 4.84 -3.82 -7.90
N PHE A 45 4.45 -2.58 -8.22
CA PHE A 45 4.88 -1.93 -9.45
C PHE A 45 6.27 -1.29 -9.35
N SER A 46 6.60 -0.70 -8.19
CA SER A 46 7.84 0.06 -8.04
C SER A 46 9.03 -0.78 -7.58
N GLY A 47 8.80 -1.92 -6.93
CA GLY A 47 9.82 -2.72 -6.27
C GLY A 47 10.41 -2.07 -5.02
N SER A 48 9.75 -1.06 -4.46
CA SER A 48 10.28 -0.27 -3.36
C SER A 48 9.19 0.20 -2.40
N ASN A 49 9.36 -0.13 -1.12
CA ASN A 49 8.50 0.38 -0.06
C ASN A 49 8.56 1.91 0.02
N THR A 50 9.76 2.48 -0.11
CA THR A 50 9.96 3.94 -0.08
C THR A 50 9.18 4.63 -1.20
N VAL A 51 9.27 4.10 -2.42
CA VAL A 51 8.53 4.66 -3.57
C VAL A 51 7.02 4.52 -3.36
N SER A 52 6.56 3.38 -2.85
CA SER A 52 5.15 3.18 -2.50
C SER A 52 4.66 4.21 -1.49
N ASN A 53 5.43 4.45 -0.43
CA ASN A 53 5.09 5.43 0.60
C ASN A 53 5.09 6.86 0.08
N LEU A 54 6.05 7.22 -0.76
CA LEU A 54 6.10 8.54 -1.41
C LEU A 54 4.92 8.75 -2.36
N THR A 55 4.46 7.70 -3.04
CA THR A 55 3.37 7.80 -4.02
C THR A 55 2.00 7.86 -3.33
N PHE A 56 1.75 6.99 -2.35
CA PHE A 56 0.44 6.81 -1.77
C PHE A 56 0.27 7.39 -0.35
N GLY A 57 1.36 7.80 0.31
CA GLY A 57 1.29 8.35 1.66
C GLY A 57 0.39 9.57 1.78
N ALA A 58 0.44 10.49 0.81
CA ALA A 58 -0.43 11.67 0.79
C ALA A 58 -1.91 11.30 0.57
N VAL A 59 -2.19 10.30 -0.27
CA VAL A 59 -3.55 9.76 -0.47
C VAL A 59 -4.05 9.14 0.83
N GLN A 60 -3.25 8.30 1.50
CA GLN A 60 -3.58 7.68 2.78
C GLN A 60 -3.86 8.72 3.87
N TYR A 61 -3.02 9.76 3.93
CA TYR A 61 -3.23 10.89 4.85
C TYR A 61 -4.57 11.59 4.60
N SER A 62 -4.89 11.84 3.33
CA SER A 62 -6.15 12.48 2.93
C SER A 62 -7.37 11.63 3.31
N VAL A 63 -7.31 10.31 3.05
CA VAL A 63 -8.39 9.38 3.43
C VAL A 63 -8.57 9.34 4.95
N ALA A 64 -7.48 9.21 5.71
CA ALA A 64 -7.54 9.15 7.17
C ALA A 64 -8.22 10.40 7.76
N ASN A 65 -7.87 11.60 7.27
CA ASN A 65 -8.51 12.84 7.71
C ASN A 65 -9.99 12.91 7.29
N ALA A 66 -10.33 12.47 6.10
CA ALA A 66 -11.70 12.51 5.60
C ALA A 66 -12.63 11.52 6.32
N THR A 67 -12.10 10.39 6.78
CA THR A 67 -12.84 9.33 7.50
C THR A 67 -12.77 9.45 9.01
N GLY A 68 -11.94 10.36 9.57
CA GLY A 68 -11.72 10.49 11.01
C GLY A 68 -10.87 9.36 11.61
N LEU A 69 -10.19 8.57 10.76
CA LEU A 69 -9.31 7.49 11.21
C LEU A 69 -7.97 8.04 11.70
N SER A 70 -7.30 7.30 12.57
CA SER A 70 -5.97 7.66 13.08
C SER A 70 -4.95 7.71 11.93
N VAL A 71 -4.45 8.92 11.62
CA VAL A 71 -3.45 9.14 10.56
C VAL A 71 -2.19 8.29 10.77
N PRO A 72 -1.57 8.24 11.97
CA PRO A 72 -0.40 7.41 12.19
C PRO A 72 -0.67 5.92 11.92
N LEU A 73 -1.86 5.43 12.27
CA LEU A 73 -2.24 4.05 12.02
C LEU A 73 -2.34 3.74 10.52
N ILE A 74 -3.03 4.60 9.77
CA ILE A 74 -3.19 4.41 8.32
C ILE A 74 -1.86 4.51 7.59
N LEU A 75 -0.97 5.43 7.98
CA LEU A 75 0.39 5.53 7.42
C LEU A 75 1.27 4.33 7.81
N ALA A 76 1.11 3.77 9.00
CA ALA A 76 1.78 2.54 9.39
C ALA A 76 1.30 1.36 8.52
N LEU A 77 -0.01 1.22 8.28
CA LEU A 77 -0.57 0.21 7.38
C LEU A 77 -0.08 0.38 5.94
N GLN A 78 0.05 1.62 5.45
CA GLN A 78 0.67 1.91 4.17
C GLN A 78 2.09 1.36 4.08
N SER A 79 2.91 1.60 5.11
CA SER A 79 4.31 1.14 5.16
C SER A 79 4.40 -0.39 5.27
N VAL A 80 3.55 -1.02 6.08
CA VAL A 80 3.41 -2.48 6.15
C VAL A 80 3.01 -3.06 4.79
N GLY A 81 2.05 -2.41 4.13
CA GLY A 81 1.62 -2.78 2.78
C GLY A 81 2.74 -2.69 1.76
N GLY A 82 3.49 -1.60 1.77
CA GLY A 82 4.67 -1.45 0.91
C GLY A 82 5.71 -2.54 1.13
N ALA A 83 5.94 -2.95 2.38
CA ALA A 83 6.85 -4.06 2.69
C ALA A 83 6.33 -5.40 2.15
N MET A 84 5.05 -5.74 2.40
CA MET A 84 4.47 -7.00 1.93
C MET A 84 4.34 -7.07 0.40
N GLY A 85 4.12 -5.95 -0.28
CA GLY A 85 4.02 -5.88 -1.73
C GLY A 85 5.32 -6.25 -2.46
N ASN A 86 6.48 -6.10 -1.81
CA ASN A 86 7.75 -6.55 -2.35
C ASN A 86 7.83 -8.07 -2.55
N MET A 87 7.01 -8.86 -1.82
CA MET A 87 6.96 -10.33 -1.99
C MET A 87 6.46 -10.75 -3.38
N VAL A 88 5.66 -9.91 -4.00
CA VAL A 88 5.05 -10.17 -5.32
C VAL A 88 5.56 -9.22 -6.40
N CYS A 89 6.55 -8.39 -6.09
CA CYS A 89 7.09 -7.41 -7.03
C CYS A 89 7.69 -8.08 -8.26
N ILE A 90 7.16 -7.71 -9.43
CA ILE A 90 7.58 -8.26 -10.72
C ILE A 90 9.07 -8.02 -10.96
N ASN A 91 9.56 -6.80 -10.74
CA ASN A 91 10.95 -6.44 -11.02
C ASN A 91 11.93 -7.24 -10.15
N ASN A 92 11.62 -7.41 -8.87
CA ASN A 92 12.46 -8.16 -7.93
C ASN A 92 12.49 -9.65 -8.32
N ILE A 93 11.35 -10.21 -8.67
CA ILE A 93 11.24 -11.62 -9.09
C ILE A 93 12.01 -11.87 -10.40
N ILE A 94 11.85 -11.01 -11.41
CA ILE A 94 12.59 -11.12 -12.66
C ILE A 94 14.10 -11.03 -12.41
N ALA A 95 14.56 -10.09 -11.58
CA ALA A 95 15.96 -9.94 -11.26
C ALA A 95 16.53 -11.22 -10.61
N VAL A 96 15.82 -11.80 -9.65
CA VAL A 96 16.23 -13.05 -8.99
C VAL A 96 16.22 -14.23 -9.98
N CYS A 97 15.18 -14.39 -10.79
CA CYS A 97 15.11 -15.43 -11.82
C CYS A 97 16.28 -15.33 -12.80
N SER A 98 16.62 -14.11 -13.23
CA SER A 98 17.75 -13.88 -14.15
C SER A 98 19.09 -14.27 -13.53
N VAL A 99 19.32 -13.92 -12.24
CA VAL A 99 20.56 -14.31 -11.54
C VAL A 99 20.68 -15.81 -11.34
N LEU A 100 19.56 -16.49 -11.08
CA LEU A 100 19.52 -17.94 -10.86
C LEU A 100 19.46 -18.74 -12.18
N GLY A 101 19.33 -18.09 -13.33
CA GLY A 101 19.18 -18.75 -14.63
C GLY A 101 17.88 -19.57 -14.74
N ILE A 102 16.82 -19.15 -14.06
CA ILE A 102 15.52 -19.84 -14.06
C ILE A 102 14.59 -19.12 -15.04
N ASP A 103 14.34 -19.75 -16.19
CA ASP A 103 13.45 -19.19 -17.21
C ASP A 103 11.97 -19.52 -16.92
N LYS A 104 11.09 -18.53 -17.21
CA LYS A 104 9.62 -18.67 -17.20
C LYS A 104 9.01 -19.10 -15.87
N ALA A 105 9.67 -18.82 -14.74
CA ALA A 105 9.17 -19.16 -13.39
C ALA A 105 8.43 -18.00 -12.72
N GLU A 106 8.53 -16.78 -13.25
CA GLU A 106 8.06 -15.53 -12.63
C GLU A 106 6.57 -15.61 -12.27
N GLY A 107 5.74 -16.04 -13.19
CA GLY A 107 4.30 -16.16 -12.97
C GLY A 107 3.93 -17.20 -11.89
N ARG A 108 4.72 -18.28 -11.78
CA ARG A 108 4.52 -19.28 -10.71
C ARG A 108 4.91 -18.70 -9.36
N ILE A 109 6.05 -18.02 -9.28
CA ILE A 109 6.54 -17.40 -8.06
C ILE A 109 5.53 -16.37 -7.57
N ILE A 110 5.05 -15.46 -8.45
CA ILE A 110 4.03 -14.45 -8.09
C ILE A 110 2.78 -15.12 -7.50
N LYS A 111 2.24 -16.15 -8.15
CA LYS A 111 1.06 -16.87 -7.66
C LYS A 111 1.28 -17.48 -6.29
N THR A 112 2.47 -18.06 -6.06
CA THR A 112 2.79 -18.70 -4.78
C THR A 112 2.99 -17.68 -3.68
N THR A 113 3.65 -16.56 -3.96
CA THR A 113 3.91 -15.50 -2.97
C THR A 113 2.72 -14.58 -2.73
N ALA A 114 1.76 -14.52 -3.66
CA ALA A 114 0.53 -13.75 -3.48
C ALA A 114 -0.34 -14.25 -2.32
N VAL A 115 -0.36 -15.57 -2.08
CA VAL A 115 -1.15 -16.14 -0.97
C VAL A 115 -0.64 -15.67 0.39
N PRO A 116 0.65 -15.85 0.76
CA PRO A 116 1.15 -15.34 2.03
C PRO A 116 1.09 -13.80 2.11
N MET A 117 1.27 -13.07 1.01
CA MET A 117 1.10 -11.62 0.98
C MET A 117 -0.33 -11.22 1.36
N PHE A 118 -1.33 -11.90 0.79
CA PHE A 118 -2.74 -11.62 1.10
C PHE A 118 -3.06 -11.92 2.57
N ILE A 119 -2.61 -13.07 3.08
CA ILE A 119 -2.78 -13.45 4.49
C ILE A 119 -2.12 -12.42 5.42
N TYR A 120 -0.92 -11.97 5.08
CA TYR A 120 -0.21 -10.95 5.86
C TYR A 120 -1.01 -9.63 5.92
N GLY A 121 -1.59 -9.21 4.80
CA GLY A 121 -2.44 -8.02 4.75
C GLY A 121 -3.69 -8.14 5.64
N VAL A 122 -4.34 -9.31 5.65
CA VAL A 122 -5.48 -9.58 6.54
C VAL A 122 -5.05 -9.52 8.00
N ILE A 123 -3.92 -10.13 8.37
CA ILE A 123 -3.40 -10.09 9.74
C ILE A 123 -3.09 -8.65 10.15
N ALA A 124 -2.43 -7.88 9.30
CA ALA A 124 -2.12 -6.47 9.57
C ALA A 124 -3.39 -5.64 9.80
N ALA A 125 -4.42 -5.84 8.99
CA ALA A 125 -5.70 -5.17 9.15
C ALA A 125 -6.42 -5.58 10.44
N LEU A 126 -6.41 -6.87 10.80
CA LEU A 126 -6.99 -7.36 12.05
C LEU A 126 -6.26 -6.81 13.28
N VAL A 127 -4.94 -6.77 13.27
CA VAL A 127 -4.16 -6.16 14.35
C VAL A 127 -4.49 -4.68 14.48
N ALA A 128 -4.57 -3.96 13.38
CA ALA A 128 -4.93 -2.55 13.39
C ALA A 128 -6.34 -2.30 13.93
N TYR A 129 -7.29 -3.15 13.58
CA TYR A 129 -8.68 -2.99 13.98
C TYR A 129 -8.97 -3.43 15.43
N LEU A 130 -8.33 -4.52 15.89
CA LEU A 130 -8.62 -5.12 17.20
C LEU A 130 -7.67 -4.67 18.30
N VAL A 131 -6.39 -4.51 18.00
CA VAL A 131 -5.36 -4.31 19.03
C VAL A 131 -5.16 -2.82 19.34
N ILE A 132 -5.20 -1.97 18.31
CA ILE A 132 -4.89 -0.55 18.50
C ILE A 132 -5.96 0.18 19.31
N PRO A 133 -7.28 -0.01 19.08
CA PRO A 133 -8.32 0.58 19.92
C PRO A 133 -8.30 0.11 21.39
N LEU A 134 -7.61 -1.01 21.66
CA LEU A 134 -7.48 -1.55 23.02
C LEU A 134 -6.29 -0.94 23.78
N LEU A 135 -5.34 -0.34 23.03
CA LEU A 135 -4.10 0.23 23.57
C LEU A 135 -4.16 1.76 23.71
N PHE A 136 -5.07 2.41 23.02
CA PHE A 136 -5.28 3.86 22.98
C PHE A 136 -6.76 4.20 23.11
#